data_0b23e54a18049f9599dfc1b93d6f24de
#
_entry.id   0b23e54a18049f9599dfc1b93d6f24de
#
_cell.length_a   1.000
_cell.length_b   1.000
_cell.length_c   1.000
_cell.angle_alpha   90.00
_cell.angle_beta   90.00
_cell.angle_gamma   90.00
#
_symmetry.space_group_name_H-M   'P 1'
#
loop_
_entity.id
_entity.type
_entity.pdbx_description
1 polymer ?
#
loop_
_entity_poly.entity_id
_entity_poly.type
_entity_poly.pdbx_seq_one_letter_code
_entity_poly.pdbx_strand_id
1 'polypeptide(L)'
;MNSRQTLMWSFLIAALFASQHSVGDSLRDANELLEVAHAGRQFENLAEQQAHSIVATYSSILEMALEVSLPSDLQSEIVTCYSETYRWENFSTGITQLLAQELSSEQLTLLINFYNSQGLPPSDIELFKDTIAMADHIAQLSGEFIYNNSSGCVERDARLIHEFLRTHPGVVDIEQFEFAW
;
A
#
# COMPACT_ATOMS: atom_id res chain seq x y z
N MET A 1 -5.27 25.42 56.61
CA MET A 1 -4.97 24.89 55.23
C MET A 1 -5.85 23.68 55.04
N ASN A 2 -6.82 23.77 54.11
CA ASN A 2 -7.97 22.87 54.08
C ASN A 2 -7.65 21.54 53.41
N SER A 3 -7.82 20.46 54.15
CA SER A 3 -7.70 19.04 53.74
C SER A 3 -8.55 18.65 52.50
N ARG A 4 -9.47 19.50 52.07
CA ARG A 4 -10.34 19.29 50.92
C ARG A 4 -9.68 19.65 49.56
N GLN A 5 -8.66 20.50 49.56
CA GLN A 5 -7.96 20.90 48.32
C GLN A 5 -6.91 19.89 47.88
N THR A 6 -6.35 19.11 48.77
CA THR A 6 -5.34 18.08 48.43
C THR A 6 -5.97 16.84 47.80
N LEU A 7 -7.25 16.54 48.09
CA LEU A 7 -7.96 15.39 47.49
C LEU A 7 -8.38 15.63 46.04
N MET A 8 -8.70 16.87 45.65
CA MET A 8 -9.09 17.19 44.27
C MET A 8 -7.91 17.14 43.26
N TRP A 9 -6.69 17.42 43.71
CA TRP A 9 -5.51 17.38 42.83
C TRP A 9 -5.01 15.95 42.56
N SER A 10 -5.26 15.01 43.46
CA SER A 10 -4.87 13.60 43.28
C SER A 10 -5.73 12.89 42.24
N PHE A 11 -6.97 13.29 42.01
CA PHE A 11 -7.85 12.71 40.98
C PHE A 11 -7.55 13.22 39.57
N LEU A 12 -7.02 14.44 39.44
CA LEU A 12 -6.68 15.01 38.11
C LEU A 12 -5.40 14.41 37.50
N ILE A 13 -4.46 13.95 38.33
CA ILE A 13 -3.21 13.33 37.83
C ILE A 13 -3.44 11.89 37.42
N ALA A 14 -4.36 11.15 38.02
CA ALA A 14 -4.69 9.77 37.64
C ALA A 14 -5.38 9.66 36.27
N ALA A 15 -6.12 10.70 35.85
CA ALA A 15 -6.80 10.71 34.54
C ALA A 15 -5.86 10.94 33.34
N LEU A 16 -4.65 11.49 33.55
CA LEU A 16 -3.69 11.76 32.51
C LEU A 16 -2.84 10.53 32.11
N PHE A 17 -2.81 9.48 32.94
CA PHE A 17 -2.06 8.25 32.65
C PHE A 17 -2.88 7.18 31.92
N ALA A 18 -4.21 7.31 31.83
CA ALA A 18 -5.08 6.33 31.17
C ALA A 18 -5.04 6.43 29.63
N SER A 19 -4.52 7.53 29.06
CA SER A 19 -4.58 7.79 27.62
C SER A 19 -3.34 7.33 26.83
N GLN A 20 -2.29 6.84 27.48
CA GLN A 20 -1.03 6.50 26.80
C GLN A 20 -0.90 5.02 26.41
N HIS A 21 -1.82 4.17 26.82
CA HIS A 21 -1.75 2.73 26.53
C HIS A 21 -2.42 2.32 25.22
N SER A 22 -3.17 3.20 24.57
CA SER A 22 -3.98 2.83 23.41
C SER A 22 -3.21 2.83 22.06
N VAL A 23 -2.24 3.73 21.86
CA VAL A 23 -1.57 3.87 20.56
C VAL A 23 -0.62 2.70 20.26
N GLY A 24 0.13 2.24 21.27
CA GLY A 24 1.04 1.10 21.10
C GLY A 24 0.29 -0.21 20.84
N ASP A 25 -0.86 -0.39 21.48
CA ASP A 25 -1.71 -1.57 21.29
C ASP A 25 -2.37 -1.55 19.90
N SER A 26 -2.89 -0.41 19.44
CA SER A 26 -3.49 -0.30 18.10
C SER A 26 -2.47 -0.55 16.97
N LEU A 27 -1.22 -0.10 17.11
CA LEU A 27 -0.17 -0.40 16.13
C LEU A 27 0.17 -1.89 16.10
N ARG A 28 0.26 -2.54 17.26
CA ARG A 28 0.50 -3.99 17.35
C ARG A 28 -0.65 -4.76 16.70
N ASP A 29 -1.89 -4.40 17.02
CA ASP A 29 -3.09 -5.08 16.51
C ASP A 29 -3.24 -4.85 14.99
N ALA A 30 -2.93 -3.65 14.49
CA ALA A 30 -2.90 -3.37 13.05
C ALA A 30 -1.83 -4.21 12.33
N ASN A 31 -0.64 -4.35 12.91
CA ASN A 31 0.39 -5.23 12.34
C ASN A 31 -0.05 -6.69 12.34
N GLU A 32 -0.63 -7.18 13.44
CA GLU A 32 -1.19 -8.54 13.53
C GLU A 32 -2.27 -8.77 12.47
N LEU A 33 -3.19 -7.81 12.26
CA LEU A 33 -4.20 -7.89 11.22
C LEU A 33 -3.57 -8.07 9.82
N LEU A 34 -2.55 -7.29 9.49
CA LEU A 34 -1.86 -7.39 8.21
C LEU A 34 -1.16 -8.76 8.03
N GLU A 35 -0.63 -9.33 9.12
CA GLU A 35 -0.01 -10.65 9.12
C GLU A 35 -1.04 -11.77 8.89
N VAL A 36 -2.12 -11.80 9.68
CA VAL A 36 -3.15 -12.87 9.57
C VAL A 36 -3.93 -12.78 8.26
N ALA A 37 -4.10 -11.57 7.71
CA ALA A 37 -4.69 -11.34 6.39
C ALA A 37 -3.72 -11.67 5.24
N HIS A 38 -2.46 -11.96 5.51
CA HIS A 38 -1.40 -12.15 4.51
C HIS A 38 -1.26 -10.97 3.53
N ALA A 39 -1.50 -9.75 4.02
CA ALA A 39 -1.58 -8.54 3.21
C ALA A 39 -0.31 -8.32 2.38
N GLY A 40 0.87 -8.51 2.96
CA GLY A 40 2.14 -8.34 2.26
C GLY A 40 2.28 -9.25 1.05
N ARG A 41 1.97 -10.53 1.19
CA ARG A 41 2.02 -11.49 0.07
C ARG A 41 1.04 -11.14 -1.03
N GLN A 42 -0.18 -10.74 -0.67
CA GLN A 42 -1.19 -10.34 -1.65
C GLN A 42 -0.77 -9.09 -2.40
N PHE A 43 -0.19 -8.11 -1.68
CA PHE A 43 0.31 -6.87 -2.25
C PHE A 43 1.45 -7.13 -3.27
N GLU A 44 2.46 -7.91 -2.91
CA GLU A 44 3.60 -8.22 -3.78
C GLU A 44 3.17 -9.03 -5.01
N ASN A 45 2.28 -10.01 -4.86
CA ASN A 45 1.71 -10.75 -5.98
C ASN A 45 0.95 -9.84 -6.95
N LEU A 46 0.19 -8.87 -6.44
CA LEU A 46 -0.54 -7.91 -7.26
C LEU A 46 0.44 -6.97 -7.99
N ALA A 47 1.47 -6.49 -7.31
CA ALA A 47 2.51 -5.65 -7.89
C ALA A 47 3.26 -6.37 -9.02
N GLU A 48 3.61 -7.64 -8.85
CA GLU A 48 4.23 -8.47 -9.89
C GLU A 48 3.32 -8.64 -11.11
N GLN A 49 2.04 -8.97 -10.90
CA GLN A 49 1.06 -9.06 -11.99
C GLN A 49 0.92 -7.73 -12.74
N GLN A 50 0.89 -6.61 -12.02
CA GLN A 50 0.81 -5.29 -12.62
C GLN A 50 2.07 -4.96 -13.42
N ALA A 51 3.27 -5.29 -12.94
CA ALA A 51 4.51 -5.10 -13.66
C ALA A 51 4.52 -5.86 -14.99
N HIS A 52 4.10 -7.11 -15.00
CA HIS A 52 3.95 -7.89 -16.24
C HIS A 52 2.91 -7.29 -17.20
N SER A 53 1.81 -6.75 -16.68
CA SER A 53 0.79 -6.07 -17.49
C SER A 53 1.33 -4.80 -18.14
N ILE A 54 2.16 -4.03 -17.43
CA ILE A 54 2.85 -2.85 -17.96
C ILE A 54 3.79 -3.25 -19.11
N VAL A 55 4.62 -4.28 -18.93
CA VAL A 55 5.51 -4.80 -19.97
C VAL A 55 4.73 -5.26 -21.21
N ALA A 56 3.63 -6.00 -21.00
CA ALA A 56 2.77 -6.44 -22.10
C ALA A 56 2.17 -5.25 -22.87
N THR A 57 1.79 -4.19 -22.14
CA THR A 57 1.28 -2.95 -22.74
C THR A 57 2.35 -2.26 -23.60
N TYR A 58 3.56 -2.07 -23.07
CA TYR A 58 4.67 -1.48 -23.80
C TYR A 58 5.02 -2.31 -25.05
N SER A 59 5.11 -3.64 -24.90
CA SER A 59 5.38 -4.55 -26.01
C SER A 59 4.32 -4.43 -27.10
N SER A 60 3.05 -4.41 -26.75
CA SER A 60 1.94 -4.25 -27.69
C SER A 60 1.97 -2.90 -28.42
N ILE A 61 2.27 -1.81 -27.73
CA ILE A 61 2.38 -0.48 -28.32
C ILE A 61 3.53 -0.45 -29.33
N LEU A 62 4.71 -0.95 -28.96
CA LEU A 62 5.88 -0.97 -29.84
C LEU A 62 5.66 -1.85 -31.06
N GLU A 63 5.04 -3.01 -30.90
CA GLU A 63 4.76 -3.91 -32.00
C GLU A 63 3.72 -3.33 -32.97
N MET A 64 2.64 -2.70 -32.45
CA MET A 64 1.60 -2.09 -33.30
C MET A 64 2.08 -0.82 -34.00
N ALA A 65 2.85 0.02 -33.32
CA ALA A 65 3.24 1.32 -33.85
C ALA A 65 4.51 1.28 -34.71
N LEU A 66 5.44 0.37 -34.39
CA LEU A 66 6.80 0.38 -34.92
C LEU A 66 7.25 -0.98 -35.49
N GLU A 67 6.42 -2.01 -35.39
CA GLU A 67 6.74 -3.40 -35.75
C GLU A 67 7.98 -3.94 -35.01
N VAL A 68 8.24 -3.47 -33.80
CA VAL A 68 9.40 -3.83 -32.98
C VAL A 68 8.97 -4.58 -31.73
N SER A 69 9.63 -5.70 -31.47
CA SER A 69 9.44 -6.45 -30.23
C SER A 69 10.37 -5.94 -29.14
N LEU A 70 9.83 -5.74 -27.95
CA LEU A 70 10.61 -5.36 -26.76
C LEU A 70 11.52 -6.53 -26.33
N PRO A 71 12.85 -6.36 -26.26
CA PRO A 71 13.77 -7.43 -25.87
C PRO A 71 13.52 -7.96 -24.46
N SER A 72 13.78 -9.24 -24.23
CA SER A 72 13.51 -9.90 -22.95
C SER A 72 14.32 -9.37 -21.78
N ASP A 73 15.54 -8.91 -22.01
CA ASP A 73 16.39 -8.25 -21.03
C ASP A 73 15.78 -6.93 -20.57
N LEU A 74 15.29 -6.13 -21.51
CA LEU A 74 14.61 -4.87 -21.22
C LEU A 74 13.27 -5.10 -20.49
N GLN A 75 12.50 -6.12 -20.90
CA GLN A 75 11.29 -6.54 -20.16
C GLN A 75 11.62 -6.90 -18.72
N SER A 76 12.68 -7.68 -18.50
CA SER A 76 13.13 -8.07 -17.16
C SER A 76 13.60 -6.89 -16.33
N GLU A 77 14.25 -5.90 -16.93
CA GLU A 77 14.71 -4.70 -16.25
C GLU A 77 13.53 -3.82 -15.79
N ILE A 78 12.50 -3.71 -16.63
CA ILE A 78 11.24 -3.02 -16.27
C ILE A 78 10.57 -3.74 -15.09
N VAL A 79 10.33 -5.04 -15.18
CA VAL A 79 9.72 -5.83 -14.09
C VAL A 79 10.50 -5.68 -12.79
N THR A 80 11.83 -5.72 -12.84
CA THR A 80 12.70 -5.59 -11.68
C THR A 80 12.48 -4.25 -10.96
N CYS A 81 12.35 -3.13 -11.69
CA CYS A 81 12.09 -1.83 -11.09
C CYS A 81 10.82 -1.84 -10.25
N TYR A 82 9.73 -2.35 -10.81
CA TYR A 82 8.44 -2.42 -10.09
C TYR A 82 8.52 -3.39 -8.91
N SER A 83 9.12 -4.57 -9.08
CA SER A 83 9.26 -5.55 -8.00
C SER A 83 10.08 -5.02 -6.83
N GLU A 84 11.11 -4.21 -7.07
CA GLU A 84 11.91 -3.58 -6.03
C GLU A 84 11.18 -2.41 -5.37
N THR A 85 10.52 -1.56 -6.17
CA THR A 85 9.80 -0.38 -5.67
C THR A 85 8.60 -0.79 -4.83
N TYR A 86 7.87 -1.82 -5.26
CA TYR A 86 6.65 -2.30 -4.59
C TYR A 86 6.89 -3.50 -3.67
N ARG A 87 8.04 -3.60 -3.03
CA ARG A 87 8.24 -4.52 -1.91
C ARG A 87 7.37 -4.12 -0.74
N TRP A 88 6.74 -5.09 -0.12
CA TRP A 88 5.88 -4.84 1.04
C TRP A 88 6.60 -4.11 2.18
N GLU A 89 7.87 -4.42 2.41
CA GLU A 89 8.68 -3.78 3.45
C GLU A 89 8.76 -2.24 3.31
N ASN A 90 8.65 -1.71 2.08
CA ASN A 90 8.67 -0.27 1.82
C ASN A 90 7.38 0.44 2.30
N PHE A 91 6.28 -0.29 2.43
CA PHE A 91 4.95 0.26 2.73
C PHE A 91 4.37 -0.21 4.06
N SER A 92 4.79 -1.37 4.56
CA SER A 92 4.20 -2.04 5.72
C SER A 92 4.03 -1.13 6.94
N THR A 93 5.07 -0.37 7.30
CA THR A 93 5.03 0.54 8.45
C THR A 93 3.98 1.63 8.29
N GLY A 94 3.90 2.26 7.12
CA GLY A 94 2.92 3.33 6.86
C GLY A 94 1.50 2.80 6.80
N ILE A 95 1.28 1.65 6.20
CA ILE A 95 -0.04 0.98 6.16
C ILE A 95 -0.47 0.55 7.57
N THR A 96 0.45 0.01 8.40
CA THR A 96 0.17 -0.30 9.81
C THR A 96 -0.28 0.96 10.58
N GLN A 97 0.43 2.08 10.41
CA GLN A 97 0.08 3.34 11.04
C GLN A 97 -1.28 3.87 10.58
N LEU A 98 -1.57 3.78 9.28
CA LEU A 98 -2.84 4.17 8.71
C LEU A 98 -3.99 3.35 9.33
N LEU A 99 -3.88 2.02 9.35
CA LEU A 99 -4.90 1.15 9.95
C LEU A 99 -5.11 1.44 11.43
N ALA A 100 -4.03 1.67 12.19
CA ALA A 100 -4.10 2.00 13.61
C ALA A 100 -4.73 3.39 13.89
N GLN A 101 -4.74 4.29 12.91
CA GLN A 101 -5.40 5.60 13.00
C GLN A 101 -6.87 5.54 12.60
N GLU A 102 -7.20 4.74 11.58
CA GLU A 102 -8.54 4.68 11.00
C GLU A 102 -9.46 3.67 11.72
N LEU A 103 -8.90 2.62 12.33
CA LEU A 103 -9.66 1.58 12.99
C LEU A 103 -9.49 1.62 14.52
N SER A 104 -10.59 1.45 15.25
CA SER A 104 -10.53 1.26 16.69
C SER A 104 -9.92 -0.10 17.06
N SER A 105 -9.43 -0.23 18.29
CA SER A 105 -8.90 -1.51 18.80
C SER A 105 -9.96 -2.63 18.77
N GLU A 106 -11.23 -2.29 18.95
CA GLU A 106 -12.34 -3.26 18.86
C GLU A 106 -12.51 -3.75 17.41
N GLN A 107 -12.44 -2.84 16.43
CA GLN A 107 -12.52 -3.18 15.00
C GLN A 107 -11.33 -4.01 14.56
N LEU A 108 -10.11 -3.65 14.97
CA LEU A 108 -8.90 -4.43 14.69
C LEU A 108 -9.01 -5.85 15.26
N THR A 109 -9.38 -5.99 16.54
CA THR A 109 -9.57 -7.29 17.19
C THR A 109 -10.63 -8.13 16.48
N LEU A 110 -11.73 -7.52 16.08
CA LEU A 110 -12.81 -8.17 15.34
C LEU A 110 -12.33 -8.74 14.01
N LEU A 111 -11.57 -7.94 13.23
CA LEU A 111 -11.00 -8.39 11.97
C LEU A 111 -9.96 -9.49 12.15
N ILE A 112 -9.07 -9.39 13.15
CA ILE A 112 -8.10 -10.44 13.47
C ILE A 112 -8.81 -11.76 13.78
N ASN A 113 -9.85 -11.74 14.63
CA ASN A 113 -10.64 -12.92 14.97
C ASN A 113 -11.34 -13.51 13.73
N PHE A 114 -11.89 -12.66 12.86
CA PHE A 114 -12.51 -13.08 11.61
C PHE A 114 -11.51 -13.80 10.69
N TYR A 115 -10.32 -13.23 10.47
CA TYR A 115 -9.27 -13.85 9.64
C TYR A 115 -8.71 -15.14 10.26
N ASN A 116 -8.67 -15.21 11.59
CA ASN A 116 -8.31 -16.44 12.32
C ASN A 116 -9.43 -17.49 12.37
N SER A 117 -10.52 -17.31 11.60
CA SER A 117 -11.64 -18.24 11.51
C SER A 117 -12.35 -18.52 12.85
N GLN A 118 -12.31 -17.57 13.78
CA GLN A 118 -13.00 -17.70 15.07
C GLN A 118 -14.51 -17.44 14.96
N GLY A 119 -14.98 -17.13 13.76
CA GLY A 119 -16.37 -16.79 13.50
C GLY A 119 -16.71 -15.33 13.88
N LEU A 120 -17.96 -14.96 13.63
CA LEU A 120 -18.51 -13.65 13.98
C LEU A 120 -19.66 -13.84 14.96
N PRO A 121 -19.50 -13.49 16.25
CA PRO A 121 -20.59 -13.55 17.22
C PRO A 121 -21.76 -12.66 16.78
N PRO A 122 -23.03 -13.04 17.03
CA PRO A 122 -24.17 -12.22 16.67
C PRO A 122 -24.15 -10.81 17.25
N SER A 123 -23.50 -10.61 18.42
CA SER A 123 -23.30 -9.32 19.04
C SER A 123 -22.44 -8.36 18.22
N ASP A 124 -21.55 -8.88 17.38
CA ASP A 124 -20.52 -8.13 16.69
C ASP A 124 -20.87 -7.84 15.24
N ILE A 125 -22.05 -8.29 14.78
CA ILE A 125 -22.48 -8.13 13.37
C ILE A 125 -22.57 -6.64 12.98
N GLU A 126 -23.10 -5.78 13.82
CA GLU A 126 -23.21 -4.35 13.50
C GLU A 126 -21.84 -3.70 13.46
N LEU A 127 -20.96 -3.98 14.44
CA LEU A 127 -19.59 -3.48 14.42
C LEU A 127 -18.83 -3.96 13.16
N PHE A 128 -19.06 -5.21 12.75
CA PHE A 128 -18.46 -5.75 11.51
C PHE A 128 -18.94 -5.00 10.27
N LYS A 129 -20.24 -4.74 10.16
CA LYS A 129 -20.79 -3.96 9.04
C LYS A 129 -20.20 -2.54 8.98
N ASP A 130 -20.14 -1.87 10.13
CA ASP A 130 -19.55 -0.53 10.23
C ASP A 130 -18.06 -0.55 9.83
N THR A 131 -17.33 -1.59 10.25
CA THR A 131 -15.92 -1.77 9.90
C THR A 131 -15.74 -2.00 8.40
N ILE A 132 -16.56 -2.86 7.79
CA ILE A 132 -16.51 -3.11 6.32
C ILE A 132 -16.90 -1.86 5.53
N ALA A 133 -17.82 -1.03 6.04
CA ALA A 133 -18.17 0.23 5.39
C ALA A 133 -17.01 1.22 5.28
N MET A 134 -15.96 1.07 6.08
CA MET A 134 -14.72 1.88 5.99
C MET A 134 -13.73 1.36 4.94
N ALA A 135 -13.97 0.19 4.35
CA ALA A 135 -12.98 -0.46 3.47
C ALA A 135 -12.58 0.41 2.27
N ASP A 136 -13.55 1.06 1.62
CA ASP A 136 -13.26 1.94 0.46
C ASP A 136 -12.42 3.16 0.87
N HIS A 137 -12.72 3.76 2.03
CA HIS A 137 -11.95 4.88 2.56
C HIS A 137 -10.51 4.47 2.88
N ILE A 138 -10.33 3.33 3.56
CA ILE A 138 -9.01 2.78 3.88
C ILE A 138 -8.25 2.42 2.60
N ALA A 139 -8.93 1.84 1.61
CA ALA A 139 -8.32 1.52 0.31
C ALA A 139 -7.84 2.79 -0.41
N GLN A 140 -8.63 3.86 -0.40
CA GLN A 140 -8.23 5.15 -0.97
C GLN A 140 -6.99 5.72 -0.27
N LEU A 141 -7.01 5.82 1.06
CA LEU A 141 -5.88 6.35 1.84
C LEU A 141 -4.60 5.51 1.62
N SER A 142 -4.74 4.18 1.59
CA SER A 142 -3.64 3.27 1.31
C SER A 142 -3.08 3.47 -0.10
N GLY A 143 -3.95 3.64 -1.10
CA GLY A 143 -3.57 3.92 -2.47
C GLY A 143 -2.82 5.25 -2.61
N GLU A 144 -3.31 6.31 -1.97
CA GLU A 144 -2.64 7.62 -1.93
C GLU A 144 -1.27 7.53 -1.25
N PHE A 145 -1.17 6.81 -0.13
CA PHE A 145 0.09 6.59 0.56
C PHE A 145 1.09 5.86 -0.34
N ILE A 146 0.68 4.76 -1.00
CA ILE A 146 1.53 3.97 -1.90
C ILE A 146 1.97 4.85 -3.08
N TYR A 147 1.04 5.56 -3.72
CA TYR A 147 1.34 6.44 -4.85
C TYR A 147 2.37 7.52 -4.49
N ASN A 148 2.21 8.17 -3.35
CA ASN A 148 3.11 9.23 -2.89
C ASN A 148 4.51 8.71 -2.47
N ASN A 149 4.64 7.41 -2.19
CA ASN A 149 5.89 6.79 -1.75
C ASN A 149 6.48 5.83 -2.80
N SER A 150 5.90 5.77 -4.00
CA SER A 150 6.41 4.98 -5.12
C SER A 150 6.65 5.89 -6.32
N SER A 151 7.88 5.98 -6.80
CA SER A 151 8.23 6.84 -7.94
C SER A 151 9.42 6.29 -8.72
N GLY A 152 9.56 6.76 -9.95
CA GLY A 152 10.77 6.60 -10.75
C GLY A 152 10.74 5.48 -11.77
N CYS A 153 9.87 4.46 -11.65
CA CYS A 153 9.85 3.36 -12.62
C CYS A 153 9.32 3.80 -13.99
N VAL A 154 8.26 4.61 -14.02
CA VAL A 154 7.70 5.10 -15.29
C VAL A 154 8.72 5.93 -16.07
N GLU A 155 9.42 6.85 -15.41
CA GLU A 155 10.45 7.68 -16.03
C GLU A 155 11.68 6.85 -16.44
N ARG A 156 11.99 5.80 -15.66
CA ARG A 156 13.04 4.84 -16.00
C ARG A 156 12.67 4.06 -17.24
N ASP A 157 11.46 3.52 -17.31
CA ASP A 157 10.95 2.75 -18.45
C ASP A 157 10.97 3.57 -19.72
N ALA A 158 10.51 4.83 -19.64
CA ALA A 158 10.54 5.75 -20.77
C ALA A 158 11.98 5.95 -21.31
N ARG A 159 12.96 6.13 -20.39
CA ARG A 159 14.37 6.26 -20.81
C ARG A 159 14.92 4.98 -21.43
N LEU A 160 14.61 3.83 -20.87
CA LEU A 160 15.06 2.53 -21.36
C LEU A 160 14.51 2.24 -22.76
N ILE A 161 13.21 2.46 -22.97
CA ILE A 161 12.54 2.26 -24.25
C ILE A 161 13.09 3.26 -25.29
N HIS A 162 13.25 4.52 -24.91
CA HIS A 162 13.82 5.54 -25.80
C HIS A 162 15.25 5.19 -26.22
N GLU A 163 16.11 4.75 -25.30
CA GLU A 163 17.49 4.34 -25.61
C GLU A 163 17.51 3.11 -26.53
N PHE A 164 16.65 2.14 -26.28
CA PHE A 164 16.48 0.98 -27.14
C PHE A 164 16.11 1.38 -28.58
N LEU A 165 15.12 2.24 -28.76
CA LEU A 165 14.69 2.72 -30.07
C LEU A 165 15.77 3.53 -30.77
N ARG A 166 16.52 4.37 -30.05
CA ARG A 166 17.63 5.16 -30.59
C ARG A 166 18.77 4.30 -31.14
N THR A 167 19.02 3.14 -30.54
CA THR A 167 20.07 2.20 -30.97
C THR A 167 19.65 1.28 -32.12
N HIS A 168 18.37 1.33 -32.54
CA HIS A 168 17.79 0.55 -33.61
C HIS A 168 17.27 1.45 -34.75
N PRO A 169 18.13 2.22 -35.44
CA PRO A 169 17.74 3.32 -36.35
C PRO A 169 17.05 2.84 -37.66
N GLY A 170 16.85 1.54 -37.85
CA GLY A 170 16.09 1.02 -38.98
C GLY A 170 14.57 1.01 -38.78
N VAL A 171 14.12 1.39 -37.58
CA VAL A 171 12.74 1.18 -37.11
C VAL A 171 11.92 2.46 -37.08
N VAL A 172 12.51 3.62 -36.79
CA VAL A 172 11.73 4.87 -36.59
C VAL A 172 12.53 6.10 -36.99
N ASP A 173 11.86 7.04 -37.68
CA ASP A 173 12.24 8.45 -37.72
C ASP A 173 11.75 9.07 -36.38
N ILE A 174 12.62 9.04 -35.34
CA ILE A 174 12.30 9.43 -33.97
C ILE A 174 11.93 10.91 -33.88
N GLU A 175 12.26 11.75 -34.88
CA GLU A 175 11.91 13.17 -34.91
C GLU A 175 10.39 13.42 -34.97
N GLN A 176 9.59 12.40 -35.32
CA GLN A 176 8.12 12.50 -35.39
C GLN A 176 7.39 12.08 -34.11
N PHE A 177 8.06 11.51 -33.14
CA PHE A 177 7.46 11.09 -31.85
C PHE A 177 7.82 12.06 -30.74
N GLU A 178 7.14 13.24 -30.69
CA GLU A 178 7.05 13.98 -29.45
C GLU A 178 6.11 13.22 -28.49
N PHE A 179 6.69 12.50 -27.54
CA PHE A 179 5.92 12.05 -26.38
C PHE A 179 5.48 13.26 -25.58
N ALA A 180 4.21 13.66 -25.71
CA ALA A 180 3.59 14.65 -24.84
C ALA A 180 3.39 14.02 -23.44
N TRP A 181 4.23 14.39 -22.49
CA TRP A 181 4.13 14.06 -21.05
C TRP A 181 3.36 15.15 -20.32
#